data_2a7954544c86c4ccaf491aaa321a9c40
#
_entry.id   2a7954544c86c4ccaf491aaa321a9c40
#
_cell.length_a   1.000
_cell.length_b   1.000
_cell.length_c   1.000
_cell.angle_alpha   90.00
_cell.angle_beta   90.00
_cell.angle_gamma   90.00
#
_symmetry.space_group_name_H-M   'P 1'
#
loop_
_entity.id
_entity.type
_entity.pdbx_description
1 polymer ?
#
loop_
_entity_poly.entity_id
_entity_poly.type
_entity_poly.pdbx_seq_one_letter_code
_entity_poly.pdbx_strand_id
1 'polypeptide(L)'
;MITGATRGIGRIAAARILAESPGAHLVVLTRDGGGAKLARELGRRDRSIFFVDADLLSVGSVRAAADELAGRLDSGDLPPLRAIVGNAGLQYTSNLTRSHDGLEATLAINVLANHVLVRRLQDHLQGPSRVVSTVSDTHFGDLRHNLGMVPGPQ
;
A
#
# COMPACT_ATOMS: atom_id res chain seq x y z
N MET A 1 7.44 -1.02 4.44
CA MET A 1 6.05 -0.52 4.51
C MET A 1 5.13 -1.32 3.58
N ILE A 2 3.82 -1.32 3.84
CA ILE A 2 2.81 -2.00 3.01
C ILE A 2 1.53 -1.18 2.91
N THR A 3 0.91 -1.18 1.72
CA THR A 3 -0.44 -0.65 1.49
C THR A 3 -1.47 -1.78 1.43
N GLY A 4 -2.73 -1.51 1.79
CA GLY A 4 -3.83 -2.50 1.68
C GLY A 4 -3.75 -3.67 2.64
N ALA A 5 -3.11 -3.51 3.81
CA ALA A 5 -2.95 -4.59 4.80
C ALA A 5 -4.15 -4.77 5.74
N THR A 6 -5.22 -3.99 5.60
CA THR A 6 -6.39 -4.09 6.50
C THR A 6 -7.33 -5.25 6.16
N ARG A 7 -7.20 -5.86 4.99
CA ARG A 7 -8.03 -6.98 4.52
C ARG A 7 -7.32 -7.85 3.47
N GLY A 8 -7.95 -8.97 3.11
CA GLY A 8 -7.54 -9.81 1.98
C GLY A 8 -6.08 -10.29 2.06
N ILE A 9 -5.44 -10.35 0.91
CA ILE A 9 -4.05 -10.82 0.74
C ILE A 9 -3.08 -10.00 1.58
N GLY A 10 -3.21 -8.67 1.59
CA GLY A 10 -2.32 -7.79 2.34
C GLY A 10 -2.36 -8.03 3.85
N ARG A 11 -3.54 -8.37 4.42
CA ARG A 11 -3.65 -8.72 5.84
C ARG A 11 -2.92 -10.02 6.18
N ILE A 12 -3.07 -11.02 5.32
CA ILE A 12 -2.37 -12.30 5.48
C ILE A 12 -0.85 -12.10 5.37
N ALA A 13 -0.42 -11.33 4.37
CA ALA A 13 1.00 -11.01 4.19
C ALA A 13 1.58 -10.25 5.40
N ALA A 14 0.86 -9.25 5.93
CA ALA A 14 1.27 -8.53 7.13
C ALA A 14 1.42 -9.45 8.35
N ALA A 15 0.45 -10.35 8.57
CA ALA A 15 0.51 -11.33 9.65
C ALA A 15 1.72 -12.27 9.51
N ARG A 16 1.97 -12.76 8.30
CA ARG A 16 3.11 -13.65 8.01
C ARG A 16 4.45 -12.95 8.17
N ILE A 17 4.60 -11.73 7.67
CA ILE A 17 5.82 -10.93 7.83
C ILE A 17 6.17 -10.81 9.32
N LEU A 18 5.19 -10.47 10.16
CA LEU A 18 5.40 -10.30 11.60
C LEU A 18 5.68 -11.62 12.32
N ALA A 19 5.13 -12.74 11.83
CA ALA A 19 5.35 -14.06 12.42
C ALA A 19 6.70 -14.66 12.00
N GLU A 20 7.07 -14.51 10.73
CA GLU A 20 8.24 -15.18 10.13
C GLU A 20 9.52 -14.34 10.19
N SER A 21 9.41 -13.04 10.54
CA SER A 21 10.54 -12.13 10.62
C SER A 21 10.62 -11.47 12.02
N PRO A 22 11.19 -12.14 13.01
CA PRO A 22 11.38 -11.56 14.35
C PRO A 22 12.19 -10.26 14.25
N GLY A 23 11.69 -9.20 14.88
CA GLY A 23 12.32 -7.88 14.84
C GLY A 23 11.94 -7.03 13.61
N ALA A 24 11.09 -7.52 12.70
CA ALA A 24 10.56 -6.70 11.62
C ALA A 24 9.63 -5.60 12.16
N HIS A 25 9.84 -4.39 11.68
CA HIS A 25 8.94 -3.26 11.89
C HIS A 25 8.08 -3.10 10.64
N LEU A 26 6.75 -3.11 10.82
CA LEU A 26 5.79 -3.00 9.73
C LEU A 26 5.10 -1.64 9.75
N VAL A 27 5.35 -0.82 8.75
CA VAL A 27 4.57 0.40 8.52
C VAL A 27 3.40 0.07 7.62
N VAL A 28 2.20 0.38 8.04
CA VAL A 28 0.96 0.12 7.31
C VAL A 28 0.28 1.44 7.00
N LEU A 29 0.07 1.71 5.72
CA LEU A 29 -0.77 2.82 5.31
C LEU A 29 -2.24 2.39 5.42
N THR A 30 -3.01 3.16 6.19
CA THR A 30 -4.43 2.89 6.45
C THR A 30 -5.24 4.16 6.23
N ARG A 31 -6.56 3.99 6.10
CA ARG A 31 -7.51 5.09 6.06
C ARG A 31 -8.49 4.95 7.23
N ASP A 32 -8.94 6.08 7.75
CA ASP A 32 -10.05 6.16 8.71
C ASP A 32 -9.87 5.30 9.99
N GLY A 33 -8.67 5.30 10.56
CA GLY A 33 -8.41 4.57 11.80
C GLY A 33 -8.35 3.04 11.65
N GLY A 34 -8.29 2.52 10.42
CA GLY A 34 -8.18 1.08 10.13
C GLY A 34 -6.99 0.39 10.79
N GLY A 35 -5.97 1.16 11.15
CA GLY A 35 -4.78 0.70 11.86
C GLY A 35 -5.07 0.11 13.24
N ALA A 36 -5.90 0.77 14.04
CA ALA A 36 -6.24 0.28 15.38
C ALA A 36 -6.98 -1.06 15.36
N LYS A 37 -7.83 -1.28 14.35
CA LYS A 37 -8.49 -2.57 14.14
C LYS A 37 -7.49 -3.66 13.75
N LEU A 38 -6.61 -3.38 12.81
CA LEU A 38 -5.58 -4.30 12.36
C LEU A 38 -4.62 -4.69 13.50
N ALA A 39 -4.19 -3.73 14.32
CA ALA A 39 -3.34 -4.01 15.48
C ALA A 39 -3.97 -4.99 16.47
N ARG A 40 -5.26 -4.80 16.76
CA ARG A 40 -6.02 -5.72 17.63
C ARG A 40 -6.13 -7.12 17.03
N GLU A 41 -6.42 -7.20 15.73
CA GLU A 41 -6.59 -8.48 15.03
C GLU A 41 -5.27 -9.27 14.93
N LEU A 42 -4.14 -8.58 14.77
CA LEU A 42 -2.82 -9.21 14.75
C LEU A 42 -2.28 -9.57 16.14
N GLY A 43 -3.01 -9.19 17.20
CA GLY A 43 -2.63 -9.51 18.59
C GLY A 43 -1.31 -8.88 19.04
N ARG A 44 -0.79 -7.91 18.29
CA ARG A 44 0.48 -7.22 18.58
C ARG A 44 0.22 -5.98 19.43
N ARG A 45 0.79 -5.97 20.63
CA ARG A 45 0.80 -4.81 21.54
C ARG A 45 2.17 -4.12 21.56
N ASP A 46 3.13 -4.66 20.83
CA ASP A 46 4.49 -4.12 20.73
C ASP A 46 4.56 -3.02 19.66
N ARG A 47 5.66 -2.29 19.65
CA ARG A 47 5.96 -1.23 18.70
C ARG A 47 6.40 -1.76 17.31
N SER A 48 6.07 -2.99 16.96
CA SER A 48 6.45 -3.59 15.67
C SER A 48 5.54 -3.17 14.51
N ILE A 49 4.39 -2.54 14.79
CA ILE A 49 3.47 -2.06 13.77
C ILE A 49 3.27 -0.56 13.95
N PHE A 50 3.53 0.18 12.89
CA PHE A 50 3.30 1.62 12.79
C PHE A 50 2.21 1.89 11.78
N PHE A 51 1.38 2.86 12.05
CA PHE A 51 0.31 3.27 11.16
C PHE A 51 0.54 4.70 10.70
N VAL A 52 0.33 4.90 9.40
CA VAL A 52 0.32 6.23 8.78
C VAL A 52 -1.01 6.36 8.06
N ASP A 53 -1.70 7.46 8.27
CA ASP A 53 -2.99 7.69 7.61
C ASP A 53 -2.79 8.16 6.18
N ALA A 54 -3.49 7.50 5.23
CA ALA A 54 -3.38 7.82 3.82
C ALA A 54 -4.63 7.42 3.06
N ASP A 55 -5.23 8.36 2.34
CA ASP A 55 -6.21 8.07 1.30
C ASP A 55 -5.51 7.98 -0.06
N LEU A 56 -5.48 6.78 -0.62
CA LEU A 56 -4.82 6.52 -1.91
C LEU A 56 -5.60 7.12 -3.11
N LEU A 57 -6.82 7.63 -2.89
CA LEU A 57 -7.57 8.42 -3.88
C LEU A 57 -7.14 9.89 -3.93
N SER A 58 -6.22 10.32 -3.07
CA SER A 58 -5.70 11.68 -3.04
C SER A 58 -4.19 11.69 -3.12
N VAL A 59 -3.65 12.27 -4.19
CA VAL A 59 -2.20 12.45 -4.37
C VAL A 59 -1.62 13.30 -3.23
N GLY A 60 -2.36 14.30 -2.78
CA GLY A 60 -1.97 15.13 -1.63
C GLY A 60 -1.83 14.32 -0.35
N SER A 61 -2.81 13.44 -0.05
CA SER A 61 -2.77 12.55 1.11
C SER A 61 -1.61 11.55 1.03
N VAL A 62 -1.37 10.95 -0.15
CA VAL A 62 -0.25 10.02 -0.35
C VAL A 62 1.10 10.71 -0.14
N ARG A 63 1.24 11.96 -0.63
CA ARG A 63 2.46 12.76 -0.42
C ARG A 63 2.67 13.07 1.06
N ALA A 64 1.65 13.53 1.76
CA ALA A 64 1.73 13.83 3.19
C ALA A 64 2.12 12.59 4.01
N ALA A 65 1.54 11.43 3.70
CA ALA A 65 1.90 10.18 4.35
C ALA A 65 3.35 9.76 4.07
N ALA A 66 3.84 9.95 2.84
CA ALA A 66 5.23 9.68 2.50
C ALA A 66 6.19 10.63 3.24
N ASP A 67 5.84 11.92 3.34
CA ASP A 67 6.65 12.93 4.03
C ASP A 67 6.67 12.68 5.56
N GLU A 68 5.54 12.28 6.16
CA GLU A 68 5.50 11.84 7.56
C GLU A 68 6.42 10.65 7.79
N LEU A 69 6.33 9.65 6.91
CA LEU A 69 7.17 8.46 7.02
C LEU A 69 8.66 8.78 6.85
N ALA A 70 9.00 9.62 5.86
CA ALA A 70 10.37 10.08 5.65
C ALA A 70 10.92 10.79 6.91
N GLY A 71 10.15 11.70 7.51
CA GLY A 71 10.55 12.38 8.74
C GLY A 71 10.82 11.41 9.90
N ARG A 72 10.02 10.35 10.06
CA ARG A 72 10.24 9.32 11.10
C ARG A 72 11.48 8.45 10.82
N LEU A 73 11.80 8.22 9.55
CA LEU A 73 13.03 7.52 9.15
C LEU A 73 14.27 8.40 9.40
N ASP A 74 14.18 9.69 9.07
CA ASP A 74 15.28 10.64 9.27
C ASP A 74 15.56 10.91 10.75
N SER A 75 14.51 10.95 11.59
CA SER A 75 14.66 11.11 13.06
C SER A 75 15.17 9.86 13.76
N GLY A 76 15.16 8.70 13.11
CA GLY A 76 15.51 7.42 13.71
C GLY A 76 14.37 6.78 14.53
N ASP A 77 13.15 7.34 14.50
CA ASP A 77 11.97 6.74 15.12
C ASP A 77 11.59 5.41 14.48
N LEU A 78 11.94 5.25 13.21
CA LEU A 78 11.81 4.02 12.45
C LEU A 78 13.15 3.55 11.90
N PRO A 79 13.40 2.24 11.88
CA PRO A 79 14.58 1.71 11.21
C PRO A 79 14.48 1.92 9.69
N PRO A 80 15.62 1.92 8.97
CA PRO A 80 15.63 2.08 7.51
C PRO A 80 14.70 1.11 6.78
N LEU A 81 14.09 1.56 5.71
CA LEU A 81 13.20 0.74 4.91
C LEU A 81 13.95 -0.39 4.21
N ARG A 82 13.38 -1.58 4.27
CA ARG A 82 13.84 -2.78 3.55
C ARG A 82 12.92 -3.16 2.40
N ALA A 83 11.67 -2.72 2.47
CA ALA A 83 10.72 -2.96 1.39
C ALA A 83 9.61 -1.91 1.34
N ILE A 84 9.17 -1.62 0.12
CA ILE A 84 7.93 -0.91 -0.18
C ILE A 84 7.01 -1.92 -0.89
N VAL A 85 5.86 -2.24 -0.28
CA VAL A 85 4.90 -3.21 -0.82
C VAL A 85 3.61 -2.47 -1.22
N GLY A 86 3.46 -2.26 -2.51
CA GLY A 86 2.26 -1.72 -3.14
C GLY A 86 1.23 -2.83 -3.37
N ASN A 87 0.46 -3.16 -2.32
CA ASN A 87 -0.54 -4.23 -2.40
C ASN A 87 -1.99 -3.70 -2.45
N ALA A 88 -2.23 -2.48 -2.00
CA ALA A 88 -3.55 -1.89 -2.15
C ALA A 88 -3.95 -1.86 -3.61
N GLY A 89 -5.18 -2.29 -3.88
CA GLY A 89 -5.75 -2.27 -5.20
C GLY A 89 -7.25 -2.43 -5.14
N LEU A 90 -7.91 -1.85 -6.13
CA LEU A 90 -9.32 -2.02 -6.36
C LEU A 90 -9.63 -1.86 -7.84
N GLN A 91 -10.84 -2.23 -8.20
CA GLN A 91 -11.36 -2.10 -9.55
C GLN A 91 -12.79 -1.59 -9.48
N TYR A 92 -13.06 -0.52 -10.21
CA TYR A 92 -14.42 -0.03 -10.46
C TYR A 92 -14.90 -0.57 -11.80
N THR A 93 -15.97 -1.35 -11.80
CA THR A 93 -16.42 -2.10 -12.99
C THR A 93 -17.65 -1.50 -13.68
N SER A 94 -18.37 -0.60 -13.02
CA SER A 94 -19.66 -0.15 -13.52
C SER A 94 -19.69 1.29 -14.04
N ASN A 95 -18.91 2.19 -13.45
CA ASN A 95 -18.89 3.59 -13.82
C ASN A 95 -17.49 4.18 -13.71
N LEU A 96 -17.20 5.20 -14.52
CA LEU A 96 -15.97 5.98 -14.39
C LEU A 96 -16.00 6.72 -13.05
N THR A 97 -15.29 6.17 -12.05
CA THR A 97 -15.09 6.80 -10.76
C THR A 97 -13.82 7.63 -10.80
N ARG A 98 -13.87 8.83 -10.23
CA ARG A 98 -12.71 9.73 -10.17
C ARG A 98 -12.16 9.85 -8.76
N SER A 99 -10.85 10.02 -8.66
CA SER A 99 -10.15 10.37 -7.45
C SER A 99 -10.43 11.82 -7.02
N HIS A 100 -9.97 12.22 -5.85
CA HIS A 100 -10.08 13.62 -5.39
C HIS A 100 -9.33 14.59 -6.30
N ASP A 101 -8.35 14.12 -7.04
CA ASP A 101 -7.56 14.91 -8.00
C ASP A 101 -8.14 14.86 -9.43
N GLY A 102 -9.35 14.30 -9.62
CA GLY A 102 -10.02 14.19 -10.91
C GLY A 102 -9.52 13.07 -11.84
N LEU A 103 -8.57 12.26 -11.39
CA LEU A 103 -8.02 11.14 -12.14
C LEU A 103 -8.95 9.92 -12.09
N GLU A 104 -8.81 8.99 -13.04
CA GLU A 104 -9.50 7.70 -12.94
C GLU A 104 -9.06 6.98 -11.66
N ALA A 105 -10.04 6.50 -10.87
CA ALA A 105 -9.80 6.05 -9.49
C ALA A 105 -9.00 4.74 -9.41
N THR A 106 -9.17 3.83 -10.37
CA THR A 106 -8.39 2.59 -10.42
C THR A 106 -6.92 2.90 -10.71
N LEU A 107 -6.66 3.77 -11.68
CA LEU A 107 -5.31 4.25 -11.99
C LEU A 107 -4.69 4.98 -10.79
N ALA A 108 -5.47 5.85 -10.13
CA ALA A 108 -4.97 6.62 -8.99
C ALA A 108 -4.49 5.71 -7.86
N ILE A 109 -5.29 4.69 -7.49
CA ILE A 109 -4.96 3.80 -6.39
C ILE A 109 -3.90 2.76 -6.76
N ASN A 110 -4.09 2.07 -7.91
CA ASN A 110 -3.28 0.89 -8.22
C ASN A 110 -1.90 1.27 -8.76
N VAL A 111 -1.79 2.42 -9.41
CA VAL A 111 -0.55 2.84 -10.09
C VAL A 111 0.05 4.10 -9.46
N LEU A 112 -0.69 5.20 -9.48
CA LEU A 112 -0.13 6.51 -9.15
C LEU A 112 0.26 6.61 -7.67
N ALA A 113 -0.57 6.14 -6.75
CA ALA A 113 -0.27 6.14 -5.32
C ALA A 113 1.04 5.37 -5.03
N ASN A 114 1.19 4.17 -5.61
CA ASN A 114 2.41 3.37 -5.47
C ASN A 114 3.63 4.09 -6.07
N HIS A 115 3.48 4.71 -7.24
CA HIS A 115 4.55 5.48 -7.87
C HIS A 115 5.01 6.64 -6.97
N VAL A 116 4.08 7.42 -6.41
CA VAL A 116 4.39 8.53 -5.52
C VAL A 116 5.12 8.06 -4.27
N LEU A 117 4.65 6.98 -3.63
CA LEU A 117 5.30 6.40 -2.45
C LEU A 117 6.74 5.97 -2.77
N VAL A 118 6.94 5.22 -3.86
CA VAL A 118 8.29 4.77 -4.26
C VAL A 118 9.20 5.96 -4.52
N ARG A 119 8.74 6.94 -5.32
CA ARG A 119 9.56 8.12 -5.66
C ARG A 119 9.96 8.96 -4.46
N ARG A 120 9.10 9.05 -3.45
CA ARG A 120 9.38 9.84 -2.25
C ARG A 120 10.21 9.11 -1.20
N LEU A 121 10.15 7.78 -1.18
CA LEU A 121 10.79 6.97 -0.15
C LEU A 121 12.00 6.16 -0.65
N GLN A 122 12.33 6.23 -1.93
CA GLN A 122 13.42 5.44 -2.52
C GLN A 122 14.78 5.69 -1.83
N ASP A 123 15.05 6.92 -1.43
CA ASP A 123 16.33 7.30 -0.81
C ASP A 123 16.45 6.78 0.64
N HIS A 124 15.34 6.33 1.25
CA HIS A 124 15.28 5.68 2.55
C HIS A 124 15.37 4.15 2.47
N LEU A 125 15.44 3.59 1.27
CA LEU A 125 15.68 2.16 1.06
C LEU A 125 17.16 1.86 1.27
N GLN A 126 17.48 0.99 2.24
CA GLN A 126 18.86 0.67 2.58
C GLN A 126 19.16 -0.82 2.47
N GLY A 127 20.41 -1.12 2.09
CA GLY A 127 20.92 -2.49 1.90
C GLY A 127 20.16 -3.22 0.78
N PRO A 128 20.07 -4.55 0.83
CA PRO A 128 19.28 -5.33 -0.12
C PRO A 128 17.79 -5.07 0.12
N SER A 129 17.24 -4.06 -0.54
CA SER A 129 15.85 -3.62 -0.44
C SER A 129 15.03 -4.04 -1.66
N ARG A 130 13.70 -4.00 -1.53
CA ARG A 130 12.78 -4.41 -2.59
C ARG A 130 11.59 -3.46 -2.72
N VAL A 131 11.15 -3.27 -3.96
CA VAL A 131 9.83 -2.73 -4.27
C VAL A 131 9.00 -3.89 -4.82
N VAL A 132 7.86 -4.15 -4.19
CA VAL A 132 6.95 -5.24 -4.55
C VAL A 132 5.61 -4.64 -4.94
N SER A 133 5.07 -4.98 -6.09
CA SER A 133 3.74 -4.57 -6.53
C SER A 133 2.87 -5.79 -6.75
N THR A 134 1.67 -5.78 -6.17
CA THR A 134 0.64 -6.76 -6.48
C THR A 134 0.01 -6.40 -7.83
N VAL A 135 0.05 -7.33 -8.75
CA VAL A 135 -0.52 -7.19 -10.09
C VAL A 135 -1.50 -8.32 -10.37
N SER A 136 -2.29 -8.18 -11.43
CA SER A 136 -3.26 -9.18 -11.86
C SER A 136 -3.30 -9.25 -13.38
N ASP A 137 -3.55 -10.42 -13.91
CA ASP A 137 -3.73 -10.66 -15.35
C ASP A 137 -5.08 -10.14 -15.88
N THR A 138 -5.97 -9.70 -15.00
CA THR A 138 -7.28 -9.15 -15.39
C THR A 138 -7.20 -7.94 -16.32
N HIS A 139 -6.05 -7.25 -16.37
CA HIS A 139 -5.86 -6.11 -17.26
C HIS A 139 -5.76 -6.53 -18.75
N PHE A 140 -5.46 -7.78 -19.07
CA PHE A 140 -5.40 -8.23 -20.46
C PHE A 140 -6.77 -8.32 -21.11
N GLY A 141 -7.86 -8.47 -20.35
CA GLY A 141 -9.23 -8.46 -20.87
C GLY A 141 -9.55 -9.61 -21.83
N ASP A 142 -8.74 -10.67 -21.87
CA ASP A 142 -8.91 -11.81 -22.75
C ASP A 142 -9.28 -13.10 -21.99
N LEU A 143 -9.86 -14.07 -22.72
CA LEU A 143 -10.27 -15.37 -22.17
C LEU A 143 -9.10 -16.24 -21.71
N ARG A 144 -7.88 -16.01 -22.18
CA ARG A 144 -6.69 -16.75 -21.78
C ARG A 144 -6.27 -16.42 -20.35
N HIS A 145 -6.52 -15.20 -19.93
CA HIS A 145 -6.20 -14.67 -18.60
C HIS A 145 -7.41 -14.71 -17.67
N ASN A 146 -8.41 -15.51 -18.05
CA ASN A 146 -9.54 -15.99 -17.25
C ASN A 146 -10.52 -14.92 -16.72
N LEU A 147 -10.40 -13.66 -17.08
CA LEU A 147 -11.33 -12.64 -16.58
C LEU A 147 -11.51 -11.46 -17.55
N GLY A 148 -11.72 -11.74 -18.79
CA GLY A 148 -12.16 -10.77 -19.79
C GLY A 148 -13.50 -10.11 -19.49
N MET A 149 -13.78 -9.85 -18.24
CA MET A 149 -14.99 -9.16 -17.80
C MET A 149 -14.75 -7.66 -17.56
N VAL A 150 -13.58 -7.17 -17.89
CA VAL A 150 -13.34 -5.73 -17.86
C VAL A 150 -13.52 -5.21 -19.28
N PRO A 151 -14.58 -4.46 -19.58
CA PRO A 151 -14.61 -3.69 -20.81
C PRO A 151 -13.33 -2.85 -20.87
N GLY A 152 -12.57 -3.00 -21.94
CA GLY A 152 -11.43 -2.13 -22.19
C GLY A 152 -11.83 -0.67 -22.11
N PRO A 153 -10.90 0.26 -21.89
CA PRO A 153 -11.18 1.68 -21.92
C PRO A 153 -11.79 2.03 -23.28
N GLN A 154 -13.01 2.57 -23.27
CA GLN A 154 -13.65 3.18 -24.44
C GLN A 154 -13.08 4.57 -24.63
#